data_c1db901568f59c7270e5f96f676d460e
#
_entry.id   c1db901568f59c7270e5f96f676d460e
#
_cell.length_a   1.000
_cell.length_b   1.000
_cell.length_c   1.000
_cell.angle_alpha   90.00
_cell.angle_beta   90.00
_cell.angle_gamma   90.00
#
_symmetry.space_group_name_H-M   'P 1'
#
loop_
_entity.id
_entity.type
_entity.pdbx_description
1 polymer ?
#
loop_
_entity_poly.entity_id
_entity_poly.type
_entity_poly.pdbx_seq_one_letter_code
_entity_poly.pdbx_strand_id
1 'polypeptide(L)'
;MESILQSEKRCWLCGRAGPEHLDRHHVFQAAMRNQSERYGLTVWLCHDSCHENGTYAVHRDRSTREHLQAWAQEKAMAYYHWSMEDWMDRFYKNYL
;
A
#
# COMPACT_ATOMS: atom_id res chain seq x y z
N MET A 1 -8.37 2.00 -10.47
CA MET A 1 -7.64 0.81 -10.97
C MET A 1 -7.64 -0.26 -9.91
N GLU A 2 -7.73 -1.52 -10.31
CA GLU A 2 -7.59 -2.61 -9.37
C GLU A 2 -6.18 -2.69 -8.82
N SER A 3 -6.04 -3.24 -7.61
CA SER A 3 -4.73 -3.41 -6.98
C SER A 3 -3.86 -4.40 -7.76
N ILE A 4 -2.60 -4.02 -7.97
CA ILE A 4 -1.60 -4.96 -8.48
C ILE A 4 -0.91 -5.69 -7.33
N LEU A 5 -1.20 -5.29 -6.09
CA LEU A 5 -0.53 -5.81 -4.88
C LEU A 5 -1.29 -6.99 -4.27
N GLN A 6 -2.61 -7.00 -4.39
CA GLN A 6 -3.44 -8.08 -3.87
C GLN A 6 -4.51 -8.48 -4.87
N SER A 7 -4.66 -9.77 -5.09
CA SER A 7 -5.71 -10.32 -5.96
C SER A 7 -6.99 -10.65 -5.19
N GLU A 8 -6.90 -10.77 -3.87
CA GLU A 8 -8.05 -11.09 -3.00
C GLU A 8 -8.31 -9.95 -2.03
N LYS A 9 -9.59 -9.76 -1.70
CA LYS A 9 -10.01 -8.77 -0.71
C LYS A 9 -9.78 -9.32 0.70
N ARG A 10 -8.59 -9.13 1.21
CA ARG A 10 -8.12 -9.68 2.47
C ARG A 10 -7.15 -8.68 3.10
N CYS A 11 -7.18 -8.53 4.41
CA CYS A 11 -6.28 -7.59 5.09
C CYS A 11 -4.81 -7.94 4.82
N TRP A 12 -4.07 -6.97 4.30
CA TRP A 12 -2.64 -7.15 4.03
C TRP A 12 -1.85 -7.46 5.29
N LEU A 13 -2.22 -6.86 6.42
CA LEU A 13 -1.44 -6.98 7.65
C LEU A 13 -1.76 -8.26 8.43
N CYS A 14 -3.03 -8.58 8.66
CA CYS A 14 -3.42 -9.73 9.48
C CYS A 14 -4.04 -10.89 8.70
N GLY A 15 -4.33 -10.71 7.42
CA GLY A 15 -4.87 -11.76 6.56
C GLY A 15 -6.36 -12.02 6.68
N ARG A 16 -7.07 -11.27 7.55
CA ARG A 16 -8.51 -11.47 7.75
C ARG A 16 -9.31 -11.11 6.50
N ALA A 17 -10.27 -11.95 6.15
CA ALA A 17 -11.24 -11.67 5.10
C ALA A 17 -12.56 -11.26 5.74
N GLY A 18 -13.31 -10.36 5.08
CA GLY A 18 -14.59 -9.87 5.60
C GLY A 18 -14.84 -8.48 5.04
N PRO A 19 -15.73 -8.33 4.06
CA PRO A 19 -15.87 -7.07 3.31
C PRO A 19 -16.27 -5.87 4.17
N GLU A 20 -17.08 -6.05 5.21
CA GLU A 20 -17.55 -4.93 6.02
C GLU A 20 -16.50 -4.33 6.95
N HIS A 21 -15.37 -4.97 7.10
CA HIS A 21 -14.33 -4.53 8.02
C HIS A 21 -13.04 -4.10 7.32
N LEU A 22 -13.04 -4.07 6.00
CA LEU A 22 -11.84 -3.78 5.23
C LEU A 22 -11.93 -2.43 4.53
N ASP A 23 -10.91 -1.60 4.74
CA ASP A 23 -10.74 -0.33 4.04
C ASP A 23 -9.76 -0.53 2.88
N ARG A 24 -10.02 0.20 1.80
CA ARG A 24 -9.10 0.26 0.67
C ARG A 24 -8.09 1.38 0.94
N HIS A 25 -6.85 0.99 1.23
CA HIS A 25 -5.78 1.91 1.60
C HIS A 25 -4.86 2.20 0.41
N HIS A 26 -4.66 3.48 0.12
CA HIS A 26 -3.65 3.92 -0.85
C HIS A 26 -2.30 3.89 -0.15
N VAL A 27 -1.36 3.09 -0.66
CA VAL A 27 -0.07 2.87 0.02
C VAL A 27 0.73 4.16 0.13
N PHE A 28 0.76 4.95 -0.93
CA PHE A 28 1.42 6.25 -0.94
C PHE A 28 0.35 7.32 -0.89
N GLN A 29 0.40 8.18 0.12
CA GLN A 29 -0.69 9.09 0.45
C GLN A 29 -0.37 10.55 0.15
N ALA A 30 -1.23 11.44 0.61
CA ALA A 30 -1.11 12.89 0.40
C ALA A 30 -0.91 13.20 -1.08
N ALA A 31 0.19 13.84 -1.45
CA ALA A 31 0.47 14.20 -2.84
C ALA A 31 0.57 12.97 -3.77
N MET A 32 0.86 11.79 -3.23
CA MET A 32 1.02 10.56 -4.01
C MET A 32 -0.22 9.67 -4.07
N ARG A 33 -1.33 10.10 -3.51
CA ARG A 33 -2.55 9.32 -3.50
C ARG A 33 -3.05 9.02 -4.93
N ASN A 34 -3.03 10.03 -5.80
CA ASN A 34 -3.45 9.87 -7.19
C ASN A 34 -2.53 8.89 -7.93
N GLN A 35 -1.24 8.94 -7.65
CA GLN A 35 -0.28 8.00 -8.23
C GLN A 35 -0.51 6.58 -7.73
N SER A 36 -0.82 6.41 -6.44
CA SER A 36 -1.20 5.11 -5.89
C SER A 36 -2.42 4.54 -6.61
N GLU A 37 -3.44 5.37 -6.81
CA GLU A 37 -4.66 4.97 -7.52
C GLU A 37 -4.35 4.60 -8.96
N ARG A 38 -3.58 5.44 -9.63
CA ARG A 38 -3.24 5.28 -11.05
C ARG A 38 -2.50 3.98 -11.34
N TYR A 39 -1.59 3.59 -10.45
CA TYR A 39 -0.74 2.42 -10.67
C TYR A 39 -1.18 1.19 -9.88
N GLY A 40 -2.33 1.25 -9.23
CA GLY A 40 -2.89 0.11 -8.50
C GLY A 40 -2.14 -0.23 -7.22
N LEU A 41 -1.55 0.77 -6.56
CA LEU A 41 -0.80 0.57 -5.32
C LEU A 41 -1.73 0.77 -4.12
N THR A 42 -2.69 -0.14 -4.00
CA THR A 42 -3.67 -0.16 -2.93
C THR A 42 -3.71 -1.53 -2.27
N VAL A 43 -4.00 -1.56 -0.99
CA VAL A 43 -4.19 -2.80 -0.23
C VAL A 43 -5.43 -2.69 0.63
N TRP A 44 -5.95 -3.84 1.06
CA TRP A 44 -7.05 -3.91 2.01
C TRP A 44 -6.50 -4.00 3.41
N LEU A 45 -7.10 -3.26 4.34
CA LEU A 45 -6.70 -3.26 5.76
C LEU A 45 -7.96 -3.26 6.63
N CYS A 46 -7.94 -4.03 7.71
CA CYS A 46 -9.01 -3.95 8.72
C CYS A 46 -9.14 -2.50 9.18
N HIS A 47 -10.35 -1.96 9.16
CA HIS A 47 -10.59 -0.55 9.43
C HIS A 47 -9.93 -0.07 10.72
N ASP A 48 -10.21 -0.71 11.83
CA ASP A 48 -9.73 -0.27 13.14
C ASP A 48 -8.33 -0.81 13.46
N SER A 49 -8.19 -2.13 13.50
CA SER A 49 -6.99 -2.77 14.05
C SER A 49 -5.73 -2.66 13.18
N CYS A 50 -5.89 -2.58 11.86
CA CYS A 50 -4.74 -2.59 10.95
C CYS A 50 -4.55 -1.28 10.17
N HIS A 51 -5.60 -0.49 10.02
CA HIS A 51 -5.56 0.76 9.27
C HIS A 51 -5.38 1.97 10.19
N GLU A 52 -6.22 2.10 11.22
CA GLU A 52 -6.30 3.34 12.02
C GLU A 52 -5.68 3.26 13.42
N ASN A 53 -6.11 2.35 14.27
CA ASN A 53 -5.91 2.44 15.73
C ASN A 53 -5.11 1.32 16.39
N GLY A 54 -4.96 0.17 15.77
CA GLY A 54 -4.23 -0.95 16.37
C GLY A 54 -2.76 -0.64 16.59
N THR A 55 -2.11 -1.41 17.44
CA THR A 55 -0.70 -1.22 17.77
C THR A 55 0.21 -1.17 16.55
N TYR A 56 -0.06 -2.02 15.56
CA TYR A 56 0.71 -2.08 14.31
C TYR A 56 -0.06 -1.52 13.13
N ALA A 57 -1.11 -0.72 13.37
CA ALA A 57 -1.89 -0.12 12.30
C ALA A 57 -1.04 0.81 11.46
N VAL A 58 -1.28 0.79 10.14
CA VAL A 58 -0.48 1.54 9.16
C VAL A 58 -0.43 3.04 9.49
N HIS A 59 -1.54 3.64 9.92
CA HIS A 59 -1.57 5.06 10.26
C HIS A 59 -0.98 5.37 11.62
N ARG A 60 -0.73 4.38 12.45
CA ARG A 60 -0.20 4.58 13.79
C ARG A 60 1.24 4.15 13.94
N ASP A 61 1.63 3.06 13.28
CA ASP A 61 2.96 2.48 13.42
C ASP A 61 3.83 2.78 12.20
N ARG A 62 4.86 3.59 12.41
CA ARG A 62 5.77 3.99 11.35
C ARG A 62 6.48 2.80 10.69
N SER A 63 6.91 1.84 11.51
CA SER A 63 7.62 0.67 11.01
C SER A 63 6.73 -0.15 10.06
N THR A 64 5.47 -0.37 10.43
CA THR A 64 4.50 -1.08 9.59
C THR A 64 4.29 -0.33 8.28
N ARG A 65 4.12 0.99 8.35
CA ARG A 65 3.90 1.83 7.17
C ARG A 65 5.11 1.80 6.23
N GLU A 66 6.30 1.93 6.77
CA GLU A 66 7.52 1.91 5.95
C GLU A 66 7.73 0.54 5.31
N HIS A 67 7.43 -0.52 6.02
CA HIS A 67 7.51 -1.88 5.49
C HIS A 67 6.55 -2.07 4.32
N LEU A 68 5.32 -1.60 4.47
CA LEU A 68 4.32 -1.67 3.40
C LEU A 68 4.78 -0.86 2.18
N GLN A 69 5.30 0.33 2.39
CA GLN A 69 5.75 1.20 1.30
C GLN A 69 6.92 0.60 0.54
N ALA A 70 7.90 0.04 1.24
CA ALA A 70 9.04 -0.63 0.61
C ALA A 70 8.60 -1.84 -0.22
N TRP A 71 7.74 -2.66 0.35
CA TRP A 71 7.19 -3.83 -0.34
C TRP A 71 6.39 -3.42 -1.59
N ALA A 72 5.57 -2.37 -1.48
CA ALA A 72 4.76 -1.89 -2.60
C ALA A 72 5.63 -1.33 -3.73
N GLN A 73 6.69 -0.59 -3.40
CA GLN A 73 7.64 -0.09 -4.39
C GLN A 73 8.29 -1.25 -5.14
N GLU A 74 8.78 -2.23 -4.41
CA GLU A 74 9.43 -3.41 -5.01
C GLU A 74 8.48 -4.13 -5.97
N LYS A 75 7.23 -4.34 -5.54
CA LYS A 75 6.21 -4.99 -6.38
C LYS A 75 5.88 -4.17 -7.63
N ALA A 76 5.75 -2.85 -7.48
CA ALA A 76 5.45 -1.97 -8.61
C ALA A 76 6.56 -1.98 -9.64
N MET A 77 7.80 -1.87 -9.19
CA MET A 77 8.96 -1.89 -10.08
C MET A 77 9.04 -3.19 -10.87
N ALA A 78 8.77 -4.32 -10.21
CA ALA A 78 8.74 -5.62 -10.87
C ALA A 78 7.58 -5.75 -11.85
N TYR A 79 6.39 -5.34 -11.44
CA TYR A 79 5.18 -5.46 -12.25
C TYR A 79 5.25 -4.63 -13.54
N TYR A 80 5.71 -3.38 -13.43
CA TYR A 80 5.78 -2.45 -14.55
C TYR A 80 7.11 -2.48 -15.29
N HIS A 81 8.06 -3.26 -14.82
CA HIS A 81 9.43 -3.30 -15.36
C HIS A 81 10.10 -1.92 -15.26
N TRP A 82 9.89 -1.24 -14.14
CA TRP A 82 10.48 0.08 -13.89
C TRP A 82 11.87 -0.03 -13.29
N SER A 83 12.77 0.84 -13.78
CA SER A 83 14.05 1.11 -13.12
C SER A 83 13.82 2.02 -11.91
N MET A 84 14.85 2.22 -11.10
CA MET A 84 14.78 3.20 -10.01
C MET A 84 14.48 4.60 -10.55
N GLU A 85 15.05 4.97 -11.69
CA GLU A 85 14.78 6.26 -12.33
C GLU A 85 13.30 6.38 -12.69
N ASP A 86 12.71 5.34 -13.26
CA ASP A 86 11.28 5.32 -13.60
C ASP A 86 10.42 5.51 -12.36
N TRP A 87 10.78 4.84 -11.27
CA TRP A 87 10.08 4.97 -10.00
C TRP A 87 10.18 6.40 -9.45
N MET A 88 11.40 6.95 -9.42
CA MET A 88 11.63 8.29 -8.90
C MET A 88 10.89 9.37 -9.70
N ASP A 89 10.77 9.20 -11.02
CA ASP A 89 10.01 10.11 -11.87
C ASP A 89 8.53 10.17 -11.49
N ARG A 90 7.99 9.09 -10.91
CA ARG A 90 6.58 8.97 -10.58
C ARG A 90 6.26 9.22 -9.12
N PHE A 91 7.15 8.82 -8.21
CA PHE A 91 6.89 8.87 -6.76
C PHE A 91 7.86 9.77 -5.99
N TYR A 92 8.90 10.27 -6.64
CA TYR A 92 9.82 11.29 -6.14
C TYR A 92 10.64 10.92 -4.89
N LYS A 93 10.48 9.71 -4.37
CA LYS A 93 11.19 9.25 -3.18
C LYS A 93 11.43 7.74 -3.26
N ASN A 94 12.61 7.31 -2.83
CA ASN A 94 12.94 5.89 -2.71
C ASN A 94 12.54 5.40 -1.33
N TYR A 95 11.65 4.39 -1.28
CA TYR A 95 11.16 3.78 -0.04
C TYR A 95 11.85 2.46 0.28
N LEU A 96 12.75 2.01 -0.58
CA LEU A 96 13.50 0.77 -0.35
C LEU A 96 14.61 0.95 0.69
#